data_3105185d6e192042cbb94d6dd7a90854
#
_entry.id   3105185d6e192042cbb94d6dd7a90854
#
_cell.length_a   1.000
_cell.length_b   1.000
_cell.length_c   1.000
_cell.angle_alpha   90.00
_cell.angle_beta   90.00
_cell.angle_gamma   90.00
#
_symmetry.space_group_name_H-M   'P 1'
#
loop_
_entity.id
_entity.type
_entity.pdbx_description
1 polymer ?
#
loop_
_entity_poly.entity_id
_entity_poly.type
_entity_poly.pdbx_seq_one_letter_code
_entity_poly.pdbx_strand_id
1 'polypeptide(L)'
;MNVVNNHSDSYNLRPLTTSDFDNVITLLRSTDGMSQLESPEELQRFLDRNPDCSILAEEDGVLLGAILCGHDGRRGYMYHAAVSVYARGRGVGRAMVEHCVARLKQLQIQRLTLFTLNDNCPAKEFWKHL
;
A
#
# COMPACT_ATOMS: atom_id res chain seq x y z
N MET A 1 -15.84 -10.06 -14.90
CA MET A 1 -15.29 -10.25 -14.48
C MET A 1 -14.48 -10.34 -14.29
N ASN A 2 -14.06 -10.41 -14.09
CA ASN A 2 -13.17 -10.49 -13.88
C ASN A 2 -12.55 -11.07 -13.51
N VAL A 3 -12.32 -11.27 -13.62
CA VAL A 3 -11.57 -11.85 -13.31
C VAL A 3 -10.62 -12.01 -13.22
N VAL A 4 -10.45 -11.56 -13.43
CA VAL A 4 -9.44 -11.50 -13.35
C VAL A 4 -8.65 -11.94 -12.47
N ASN A 5 -8.93 -12.05 -11.63
CA ASN A 5 -8.18 -12.53 -10.61
C ASN A 5 -7.98 -13.95 -10.79
N ASN A 6 -6.93 -14.32 -11.30
CA ASN A 6 -6.68 -15.60 -11.55
C ASN A 6 -6.23 -16.37 -10.44
N HIS A 7 -6.26 -15.85 -9.29
CA HIS A 7 -5.92 -16.57 -8.11
C HIS A 7 -7.18 -17.05 -7.48
N SER A 8 -7.10 -18.01 -6.64
CA SER A 8 -8.25 -18.44 -5.90
C SER A 8 -8.64 -17.44 -4.85
N ASP A 9 -7.90 -16.38 -4.70
CA ASP A 9 -8.20 -15.37 -3.71
C ASP A 9 -9.33 -14.49 -4.16
N SER A 10 -10.18 -14.12 -3.22
CA SER A 10 -11.31 -13.28 -3.50
C SER A 10 -11.10 -11.85 -3.03
N TYR A 11 -9.87 -11.45 -2.76
CA TYR A 11 -9.61 -10.09 -2.34
C TYR A 11 -9.62 -9.15 -3.53
N ASN A 12 -9.84 -7.89 -3.25
CA ASN A 12 -9.77 -6.87 -4.29
C ASN A 12 -8.93 -5.70 -3.82
N LEU A 13 -8.41 -4.97 -4.79
CA LEU A 13 -7.64 -3.76 -4.54
C LEU A 13 -8.53 -2.57 -4.84
N ARG A 14 -8.40 -1.53 -4.03
CA ARG A 14 -9.11 -0.28 -4.30
C ARG A 14 -8.32 0.90 -3.76
N PRO A 15 -8.64 2.11 -4.24
CA PRO A 15 -7.97 3.29 -3.70
C PRO A 15 -8.27 3.45 -2.22
N LEU A 16 -7.25 3.91 -1.50
CA LEU A 16 -7.36 4.17 -0.08
C LEU A 16 -8.05 5.51 0.12
N THR A 17 -8.94 5.58 1.08
CA THR A 17 -9.65 6.82 1.39
C THR A 17 -9.44 7.18 2.85
N THR A 18 -9.82 8.41 3.21
CA THR A 18 -9.65 8.86 4.58
C THR A 18 -10.49 8.04 5.55
N SER A 19 -11.58 7.48 5.10
CA SER A 19 -12.40 6.64 5.98
C SER A 19 -11.68 5.34 6.37
N ASP A 20 -10.58 5.03 5.70
CA ASP A 20 -9.78 3.84 6.03
C ASP A 20 -8.74 4.12 7.10
N PHE A 21 -8.65 5.36 7.58
CA PHE A 21 -7.56 5.80 8.44
C PHE A 21 -7.37 4.88 9.66
N ASP A 22 -8.44 4.62 10.40
CA ASP A 22 -8.31 3.84 11.63
C ASP A 22 -7.83 2.42 11.36
N ASN A 23 -8.36 1.79 10.33
CA ASN A 23 -7.96 0.42 10.01
C ASN A 23 -6.53 0.37 9.51
N VAL A 24 -6.13 1.36 8.71
CA VAL A 24 -4.78 1.39 8.17
C VAL A 24 -3.78 1.64 9.30
N ILE A 25 -4.09 2.55 10.21
CA ILE A 25 -3.20 2.82 11.35
C ILE A 25 -3.04 1.55 12.19
N THR A 26 -4.13 0.84 12.44
CA THR A 26 -4.07 -0.39 13.21
C THR A 26 -3.18 -1.42 12.53
N LEU A 27 -3.31 -1.54 11.21
CA LEU A 27 -2.49 -2.48 10.46
C LEU A 27 -1.02 -2.11 10.52
N LEU A 28 -0.69 -0.83 10.32
CA LEU A 28 0.69 -0.39 10.34
C LEU A 28 1.32 -0.64 11.72
N ARG A 29 0.59 -0.37 12.77
CA ARG A 29 1.10 -0.58 14.12
C ARG A 29 1.35 -2.05 14.40
N SER A 30 0.50 -2.92 13.86
CA SER A 30 0.63 -4.34 14.14
C SER A 30 1.73 -5.01 13.33
N THR A 31 2.14 -4.41 12.20
CA THR A 31 3.11 -5.06 11.33
C THR A 31 4.53 -4.57 11.55
N ASP A 32 4.73 -3.28 11.78
CA ASP A 32 6.08 -2.79 11.94
C ASP A 32 6.25 -1.90 13.17
N GLY A 33 5.21 -1.81 13.97
CA GLY A 33 5.32 -1.10 15.23
C GLY A 33 5.38 0.39 15.09
N MET A 34 5.13 0.92 13.90
CA MET A 34 5.24 2.34 13.73
C MET A 34 4.04 2.88 13.01
N SER A 35 3.75 4.10 13.26
CA SER A 35 2.71 4.81 12.57
C SER A 35 3.17 6.24 12.41
N GLN A 36 3.35 6.64 11.16
CA GLN A 36 3.70 8.00 10.84
C GLN A 36 2.50 8.81 10.41
N LEU A 37 1.34 8.17 10.35
CA LEU A 37 0.12 8.88 10.05
C LEU A 37 -0.37 9.55 11.31
N GLU A 38 -0.32 10.85 11.35
CA GLU A 38 -0.61 11.58 12.56
C GLU A 38 -2.07 11.96 12.70
N SER A 39 -2.75 12.16 11.59
CA SER A 39 -4.14 12.54 11.64
C SER A 39 -4.86 12.21 10.35
N PRO A 40 -6.20 12.07 10.40
CA PRO A 40 -6.96 11.90 9.16
C PRO A 40 -6.82 13.08 8.21
N GLU A 41 -6.66 14.28 8.76
CA GLU A 41 -6.51 15.47 7.92
C GLU A 41 -5.22 15.43 7.11
N GLU A 42 -4.15 14.95 7.72
CA GLU A 42 -2.90 14.81 6.98
C GLU A 42 -3.00 13.76 5.90
N LEU A 43 -3.66 12.65 6.20
CA LEU A 43 -3.88 11.64 5.21
C LEU A 43 -4.70 12.19 4.04
N GLN A 44 -5.74 12.97 4.36
CA GLN A 44 -6.57 13.54 3.29
C GLN A 44 -5.76 14.44 2.38
N ARG A 45 -4.88 15.28 2.95
CA ARG A 45 -4.04 16.14 2.13
C ARG A 45 -3.12 15.33 1.23
N PHE A 46 -2.55 14.26 1.77
CA PHE A 46 -1.69 13.40 0.99
C PHE A 46 -2.44 12.73 -0.17
N LEU A 47 -3.62 12.22 0.13
CA LEU A 47 -4.43 11.56 -0.90
C LEU A 47 -4.90 12.53 -1.96
N ASP A 48 -5.20 13.76 -1.56
CA ASP A 48 -5.64 14.77 -2.52
C ASP A 48 -4.52 15.16 -3.48
N ARG A 49 -3.29 15.18 -2.99
CA ARG A 49 -2.16 15.52 -3.85
C ARG A 49 -1.74 14.36 -4.75
N ASN A 50 -2.11 13.16 -4.38
CA ASN A 50 -1.68 11.97 -5.10
C ASN A 50 -2.86 11.05 -5.37
N PRO A 51 -3.80 11.50 -6.23
CA PRO A 51 -5.02 10.73 -6.46
C PRO A 51 -4.74 9.35 -7.00
N ASP A 52 -5.41 8.37 -6.44
CA ASP A 52 -5.37 6.98 -6.91
C ASP A 52 -3.98 6.33 -6.84
N CYS A 53 -3.08 6.91 -6.07
CA CYS A 53 -1.75 6.31 -5.91
C CYS A 53 -1.66 5.37 -4.72
N SER A 54 -2.38 5.66 -3.65
CA SER A 54 -2.39 4.79 -2.46
C SER A 54 -3.51 3.79 -2.58
N ILE A 55 -3.23 2.55 -2.22
CA ILE A 55 -4.24 1.51 -2.37
C ILE A 55 -4.28 0.60 -1.16
N LEU A 56 -5.36 -0.14 -1.07
CA LEU A 56 -5.47 -1.18 -0.07
C LEU A 56 -6.04 -2.43 -0.71
N ALA A 57 -5.87 -3.54 -0.02
CA ALA A 57 -6.45 -4.82 -0.39
C ALA A 57 -7.43 -5.22 0.69
N GLU A 58 -8.59 -5.68 0.29
CA GLU A 58 -9.61 -6.10 1.26
C GLU A 58 -10.35 -7.33 0.74
N GLU A 59 -10.90 -8.05 1.69
CA GLU A 59 -11.67 -9.24 1.37
C GLU A 59 -12.83 -9.29 2.37
N ASP A 60 -14.04 -9.24 1.86
CA ASP A 60 -15.23 -9.28 2.70
C ASP A 60 -15.20 -8.22 3.80
N GLY A 61 -14.74 -7.03 3.45
CA GLY A 61 -14.70 -5.93 4.40
C GLY A 61 -13.52 -5.94 5.35
N VAL A 62 -12.64 -6.93 5.23
CA VAL A 62 -11.48 -7.04 6.10
C VAL A 62 -10.26 -6.53 5.38
N LEU A 63 -9.52 -5.62 6.02
CA LEU A 63 -8.31 -5.06 5.44
C LEU A 63 -7.18 -6.08 5.48
N LEU A 64 -6.63 -6.38 4.31
CA LEU A 64 -5.53 -7.32 4.19
C LEU A 64 -4.18 -6.65 4.04
N GLY A 65 -4.17 -5.45 3.48
CA GLY A 65 -2.92 -4.74 3.28
C GLY A 65 -3.18 -3.33 2.81
N ALA A 66 -2.14 -2.50 2.89
CA ALA A 66 -2.26 -1.11 2.46
C ALA A 66 -0.89 -0.57 2.07
N ILE A 67 -0.87 0.30 1.07
CA ILE A 67 0.33 1.02 0.68
C ILE A 67 0.00 2.49 0.50
N LEU A 68 0.78 3.34 1.15
CA LEU A 68 0.73 4.78 0.93
C LEU A 68 1.79 5.14 -0.09
N CYS A 69 1.33 5.62 -1.23
CA CYS A 69 2.19 5.88 -2.37
C CYS A 69 1.88 7.25 -2.95
N GLY A 70 2.92 7.94 -3.40
CA GLY A 70 2.73 9.24 -4.01
C GLY A 70 3.94 9.62 -4.83
N HIS A 71 3.97 10.87 -5.32
CA HIS A 71 5.10 11.36 -6.10
C HIS A 71 5.20 12.86 -5.98
N ASP A 72 6.34 13.39 -6.38
CA ASP A 72 6.59 14.82 -6.38
C ASP A 72 6.70 15.39 -7.79
N GLY A 73 6.24 14.67 -8.79
CA GLY A 73 6.34 15.07 -10.18
C GLY A 73 7.58 14.50 -10.87
N ARG A 74 8.51 13.96 -10.12
CA ARG A 74 9.74 13.41 -10.67
C ARG A 74 9.98 11.98 -10.20
N ARG A 75 9.74 11.73 -8.94
CA ARG A 75 10.07 10.46 -8.31
C ARG A 75 8.87 10.00 -7.48
N GLY A 76 8.59 8.73 -7.56
CA GLY A 76 7.55 8.14 -6.73
C GLY A 76 8.11 7.69 -5.41
N TYR A 77 7.25 7.61 -4.41
CA TYR A 77 7.63 7.20 -3.07
C TYR A 77 6.58 6.26 -2.52
N MET A 78 7.03 5.14 -1.95
CA MET A 78 6.15 4.30 -1.15
C MET A 78 6.51 4.54 0.30
N TYR A 79 5.60 5.20 1.01
CA TYR A 79 5.88 5.65 2.38
C TYR A 79 5.62 4.60 3.42
N HIS A 80 4.54 3.86 3.28
CA HIS A 80 4.17 2.81 4.21
C HIS A 80 3.57 1.67 3.42
N ALA A 81 3.98 0.47 3.77
CA ALA A 81 3.44 -0.72 3.13
C ALA A 81 3.33 -1.80 4.18
N ALA A 82 2.18 -2.41 4.27
CA ALA A 82 1.96 -3.45 5.26
C ALA A 82 0.99 -4.48 4.71
N VAL A 83 1.20 -5.73 5.10
CA VAL A 83 0.31 -6.84 4.78
C VAL A 83 -0.01 -7.53 6.09
N SER A 84 -1.28 -7.78 6.33
CA SER A 84 -1.73 -8.49 7.52
C SER A 84 -1.06 -9.85 7.59
N VAL A 85 -0.74 -10.30 8.81
CA VAL A 85 -0.12 -11.61 8.97
C VAL A 85 -1.05 -12.71 8.43
N TYR A 86 -2.35 -12.47 8.44
CA TYR A 86 -3.30 -13.47 7.95
C TYR A 86 -3.36 -13.54 6.45
N ALA A 87 -2.78 -12.57 5.76
CA ALA A 87 -2.81 -12.51 4.31
C ALA A 87 -1.45 -12.80 3.67
N ARG A 88 -0.44 -13.06 4.46
CA ARG A 88 0.89 -13.31 3.93
C ARG A 88 0.91 -14.62 3.15
N GLY A 89 1.71 -14.64 2.10
CA GLY A 89 1.80 -15.82 1.26
C GLY A 89 0.75 -15.90 0.18
N ARG A 90 -0.15 -14.93 0.12
CA ARG A 90 -1.22 -14.93 -0.89
C ARG A 90 -0.96 -14.00 -2.06
N GLY A 91 0.21 -13.35 -2.08
CA GLY A 91 0.55 -12.45 -3.18
C GLY A 91 -0.07 -11.07 -3.07
N VAL A 92 -0.67 -10.75 -1.93
CA VAL A 92 -1.35 -9.46 -1.75
C VAL A 92 -0.37 -8.30 -1.86
N GLY A 93 0.78 -8.42 -1.18
CA GLY A 93 1.77 -7.35 -1.21
C GLY A 93 2.29 -7.09 -2.60
N ARG A 94 2.61 -8.15 -3.31
CA ARG A 94 3.10 -8.01 -4.69
C ARG A 94 2.05 -7.36 -5.57
N ALA A 95 0.80 -7.79 -5.44
CA ALA A 95 -0.27 -7.22 -6.26
C ALA A 95 -0.42 -5.72 -5.99
N MET A 96 -0.33 -5.32 -4.72
CA MET A 96 -0.42 -3.91 -4.38
C MET A 96 0.74 -3.10 -4.96
N VAL A 97 1.96 -3.62 -4.84
CA VAL A 97 3.12 -2.91 -5.37
C VAL A 97 3.02 -2.77 -6.88
N GLU A 98 2.62 -3.84 -7.55
CA GLU A 98 2.48 -3.80 -9.00
C GLU A 98 1.43 -2.76 -9.42
N HIS A 99 0.37 -2.65 -8.66
CA HIS A 99 -0.66 -1.65 -8.94
C HIS A 99 -0.10 -0.24 -8.78
N CYS A 100 0.64 0.01 -7.72
CA CYS A 100 1.24 1.31 -7.49
C CYS A 100 2.25 1.66 -8.59
N VAL A 101 3.08 0.70 -8.97
CA VAL A 101 4.06 0.92 -10.03
C VAL A 101 3.36 1.25 -11.35
N ALA A 102 2.30 0.51 -11.67
CA ALA A 102 1.56 0.77 -12.89
C ALA A 102 0.96 2.17 -12.89
N ARG A 103 0.43 2.60 -11.74
CA ARG A 103 -0.14 3.94 -11.64
C ARG A 103 0.94 5.01 -11.83
N LEU A 104 2.10 4.82 -11.21
CA LEU A 104 3.19 5.78 -11.37
C LEU A 104 3.66 5.85 -12.81
N LYS A 105 3.70 4.71 -13.50
CA LYS A 105 4.06 4.71 -14.91
C LYS A 105 3.06 5.48 -15.75
N GLN A 106 1.78 5.37 -15.45
CA GLN A 106 0.77 6.14 -16.15
C GLN A 106 1.01 7.64 -15.99
N LEU A 107 1.57 8.04 -14.85
CA LEU A 107 1.87 9.43 -14.56
C LEU A 107 3.27 9.82 -15.04
N GLN A 108 3.94 8.91 -15.74
CA GLN A 108 5.28 9.13 -16.31
C GLN A 108 6.34 9.30 -15.25
N ILE A 109 6.13 8.68 -14.10
CA ILE A 109 7.11 8.65 -13.02
C ILE A 109 7.90 7.35 -13.18
N GLN A 110 9.21 7.47 -13.39
CA GLN A 110 10.03 6.32 -13.72
C GLN A 110 10.98 5.91 -12.61
N ARG A 111 11.03 6.66 -11.53
CA ARG A 111 11.90 6.34 -10.41
C ARG A 111 11.05 6.18 -9.17
N LEU A 112 11.37 5.17 -8.39
CA LEU A 112 10.62 4.86 -7.18
C LEU A 112 11.58 4.73 -6.03
N THR A 113 11.28 5.41 -4.94
CA THR A 113 12.05 5.31 -3.71
C THR A 113 11.17 4.63 -2.67
N LEU A 114 11.76 3.66 -1.98
CA LEU A 114 11.09 2.94 -0.93
C LEU A 114 11.62 3.43 0.40
N PHE A 115 10.72 3.78 1.30
CA PHE A 115 11.11 4.14 2.65
C PHE A 115 10.90 2.95 3.55
N THR A 116 11.99 2.41 4.07
CA THR A 116 11.90 1.38 5.08
C THR A 116 12.51 1.95 6.33
N LEU A 117 11.94 1.59 7.47
CA LEU A 117 12.50 2.05 8.71
C LEU A 117 13.61 1.15 9.10
N ASN A 118 14.75 1.73 9.24
CA ASN A 118 15.93 1.07 9.70
C ASN A 118 16.11 -0.24 8.98
N ASP A 119 16.50 -1.21 9.72
CA ASP A 119 16.79 -2.52 9.23
C ASP A 119 15.70 -3.49 9.57
N ASN A 120 14.48 -3.03 9.52
CA ASN A 120 13.35 -3.91 9.77
C ASN A 120 13.38 -5.04 8.76
N CYS A 121 13.80 -6.20 9.20
CA CYS A 121 14.00 -7.34 8.32
C CYS A 121 12.76 -7.75 7.53
N PRO A 122 11.58 -7.82 8.15
CA PRO A 122 10.41 -8.22 7.38
C PRO A 122 10.15 -7.31 6.20
N ALA A 123 10.31 -6.01 6.37
CA ALA A 123 10.08 -5.08 5.27
C ALA A 123 11.13 -5.27 4.19
N LYS A 124 12.39 -5.42 4.57
CA LYS A 124 13.44 -5.62 3.60
C LYS A 124 13.26 -6.90 2.81
N GLU A 125 12.87 -7.96 3.48
CA GLU A 125 12.64 -9.21 2.79
C GLU A 125 11.49 -9.09 1.81
N PHE A 126 10.44 -8.38 2.21
CA PHE A 126 9.32 -8.15 1.33
C PHE A 126 9.77 -7.49 0.03
N TRP A 127 10.58 -6.43 0.14
CA TRP A 127 11.03 -5.71 -1.07
C TRP A 127 11.99 -6.54 -1.91
N LYS A 128 12.79 -7.37 -1.29
CA LYS A 128 13.71 -8.19 -2.05
C LYS A 128 13.02 -9.19 -2.95
N HIS A 129 11.82 -9.59 -2.61
CA HIS A 129 11.11 -10.60 -3.38
C HIS A 129 10.20 -10.00 -4.45
N LEU A 130 10.29 -8.72 -4.67
CA LEU A 130 9.53 -8.08 -5.72
C LEU A 130 10.41 -7.78 -6.91
#